data_36da0a3ad5ec107ba1dfbebd84e51a7b
#
_entry.id   36da0a3ad5ec107ba1dfbebd84e51a7b
#
_cell.length_a   1.000
_cell.length_b   1.000
_cell.length_c   1.000
_cell.angle_alpha   90.00
_cell.angle_beta   90.00
_cell.angle_gamma   90.00
#
_symmetry.space_group_name_H-M   'P 1'
#
loop_
_entity.id
_entity.type
_entity.pdbx_description
1 polymer ?
#
loop_
_entity_poly.entity_id
_entity_poly.type
_entity_poly.pdbx_seq_one_letter_code
_entity_poly.pdbx_strand_id
1 'polypeptide(L)'
;SCSDLILMNEDGTVYYSYSGCQAVNDKRRMEVYENAASNLVGDGTWTEKGSSLCQKNAEEVVTFISSINKVILAIELNPETFGLLMLNNYSTFQNQYTYLVDCAGNVLCSNKTNIYDWGDVVTKGMEKGVRRYEFNWDNKDYFACRQYNGLTGWETYSVVSTDDFFPQAKRLREAIMGLVLLAMLAAGVGIFILSYTFTR
;
A
#
# COMPACT_ATOMS: atom_id res chain seq x y z
N SER A 1 7.27 -11.15 -10.63
CA SER A 1 8.29 -11.71 -11.55
C SER A 1 9.02 -10.57 -12.22
N CYS A 2 10.30 -10.79 -12.56
CA CYS A 2 11.07 -9.88 -13.39
C CYS A 2 10.46 -9.92 -14.81
N SER A 3 10.04 -8.78 -15.35
CA SER A 3 9.49 -8.70 -16.70
C SER A 3 10.61 -8.71 -17.73
N ASP A 4 11.68 -7.97 -17.47
CA ASP A 4 12.89 -7.99 -18.27
C ASP A 4 14.14 -7.60 -17.47
N LEU A 5 15.29 -7.97 -17.96
CA LEU A 5 16.60 -7.51 -17.53
C LEU A 5 17.35 -7.09 -18.79
N ILE A 6 17.68 -5.82 -18.90
CA ILE A 6 18.25 -5.22 -20.11
C ILE A 6 19.62 -4.64 -19.77
N LEU A 7 20.63 -5.01 -20.55
CA LEU A 7 21.93 -4.36 -20.60
C LEU A 7 22.03 -3.56 -21.88
N MET A 8 22.22 -2.26 -21.77
CA MET A 8 22.30 -1.36 -22.92
C MET A 8 23.38 -0.30 -22.72
N ASN A 9 23.78 0.32 -23.80
CA ASN A 9 24.62 1.51 -23.79
C ASN A 9 23.75 2.78 -23.56
N GLU A 10 24.39 3.91 -23.30
CA GLU A 10 23.72 5.22 -23.14
C GLU A 10 22.94 5.64 -24.40
N ASP A 11 23.41 5.23 -25.61
CA ASP A 11 22.72 5.48 -26.86
C ASP A 11 21.50 4.59 -27.14
N GLY A 12 21.23 3.60 -26.25
CA GLY A 12 20.12 2.67 -26.37
C GLY A 12 20.46 1.37 -27.13
N THR A 13 21.71 1.17 -27.52
CA THR A 13 22.13 -0.11 -28.09
C THR A 13 22.04 -1.22 -27.05
N VAL A 14 21.19 -2.23 -27.30
CA VAL A 14 20.98 -3.36 -26.40
C VAL A 14 22.07 -4.41 -26.61
N TYR A 15 22.80 -4.71 -25.55
CA TYR A 15 23.79 -5.79 -25.54
C TYR A 15 23.17 -7.12 -25.14
N TYR A 16 22.21 -7.07 -24.20
CA TYR A 16 21.54 -8.24 -23.68
C TYR A 16 20.13 -7.87 -23.19
N SER A 17 19.17 -8.75 -23.43
CA SER A 17 17.85 -8.70 -22.82
C SER A 17 17.36 -10.11 -22.52
N TYR A 18 16.81 -10.30 -21.35
CA TYR A 18 16.25 -11.59 -20.95
C TYR A 18 14.99 -11.94 -21.76
N SER A 19 14.15 -10.95 -22.08
CA SER A 19 12.95 -11.16 -22.91
C SER A 19 13.22 -11.20 -24.42
N GLY A 20 14.45 -10.95 -24.84
CA GLY A 20 14.82 -10.84 -26.25
C GLY A 20 14.47 -9.49 -26.87
N CYS A 21 14.47 -8.43 -26.08
CA CYS A 21 14.33 -7.05 -26.55
C CYS A 21 15.46 -6.68 -27.50
N GLN A 22 15.11 -6.28 -28.73
CA GLN A 22 16.08 -5.88 -29.76
C GLN A 22 16.16 -4.36 -29.94
N ALA A 23 15.10 -3.65 -29.53
CA ALA A 23 15.01 -2.20 -29.68
C ALA A 23 14.33 -1.60 -28.44
N VAL A 24 14.98 -0.59 -27.88
CA VAL A 24 14.51 0.17 -26.72
C VAL A 24 13.65 1.33 -27.23
N ASN A 25 12.62 1.67 -26.46
CA ASN A 25 11.80 2.86 -26.69
C ASN A 25 12.62 4.11 -26.31
N ASP A 26 13.06 4.88 -27.30
CA ASP A 26 13.93 6.05 -27.10
C ASP A 26 13.31 7.08 -26.15
N LYS A 27 12.01 7.34 -26.27
CA LYS A 27 11.34 8.29 -25.38
C LYS A 27 11.40 7.81 -23.92
N ARG A 28 11.05 6.56 -23.69
CA ARG A 28 11.08 5.98 -22.33
C ARG A 28 12.52 5.89 -21.79
N ARG A 29 13.48 5.55 -22.63
CA ARG A 29 14.89 5.54 -22.27
C ARG A 29 15.37 6.90 -21.77
N MET A 30 15.02 7.98 -22.48
CA MET A 30 15.40 9.34 -22.07
C MET A 30 14.73 9.74 -20.75
N GLU A 31 13.44 9.51 -20.59
CA GLU A 31 12.72 9.78 -19.34
C GLU A 31 13.37 9.06 -18.16
N VAL A 32 13.65 7.78 -18.34
CA VAL A 32 14.23 6.92 -17.31
C VAL A 32 15.67 7.33 -17.00
N TYR A 33 16.46 7.69 -18.03
CA TYR A 33 17.83 8.13 -17.85
C TYR A 33 17.93 9.51 -17.19
N GLU A 34 17.12 10.47 -17.59
CA GLU A 34 17.08 11.81 -16.98
C GLU A 34 16.67 11.75 -15.52
N ASN A 35 15.65 10.94 -15.20
CA ASN A 35 15.23 10.70 -13.82
C ASN A 35 16.33 9.99 -13.00
N ALA A 36 17.02 9.02 -13.58
CA ALA A 36 18.13 8.34 -12.95
C ALA A 36 19.33 9.28 -12.74
N ALA A 37 19.72 10.07 -13.75
CA ALA A 37 20.84 10.99 -13.66
C ALA A 37 20.64 12.08 -12.59
N SER A 38 19.40 12.52 -12.37
CA SER A 38 19.06 13.48 -11.30
C SER A 38 19.03 12.88 -9.90
N ASN A 39 18.85 11.58 -9.77
CA ASN A 39 18.63 10.88 -8.50
C ASN A 39 19.68 9.79 -8.19
N LEU A 40 20.74 9.67 -8.98
CA LEU A 40 21.83 8.70 -8.76
C LEU A 40 22.59 9.02 -7.46
N VAL A 41 22.02 8.55 -6.36
CA VAL A 41 22.70 8.48 -5.07
C VAL A 41 23.07 7.01 -4.85
N GLY A 42 24.28 6.62 -5.20
CA GLY A 42 24.78 5.26 -4.99
C GLY A 42 24.61 4.33 -6.21
N ASP A 43 24.35 3.05 -5.94
CA ASP A 43 24.45 1.96 -6.91
C ASP A 43 23.27 1.83 -7.91
N GLY A 44 22.29 2.71 -7.85
CA GLY A 44 21.12 2.72 -8.75
C GLY A 44 19.87 3.36 -8.16
N THR A 45 18.83 3.53 -8.98
CA THR A 45 17.57 4.14 -8.60
C THR A 45 16.36 3.43 -9.21
N TRP A 46 15.22 3.56 -8.56
CA TRP A 46 13.92 3.10 -9.07
C TRP A 46 13.20 4.24 -9.76
N THR A 47 12.56 3.93 -10.88
CA THR A 47 11.74 4.90 -11.61
C THR A 47 10.28 4.80 -11.18
N GLU A 48 9.52 5.80 -11.58
CA GLU A 48 8.06 5.76 -11.53
C GLU A 48 7.50 4.66 -12.44
N LYS A 49 6.27 4.23 -12.13
CA LYS A 49 5.52 3.31 -12.97
C LYS A 49 5.34 3.89 -14.38
N GLY A 50 5.63 3.11 -15.39
CA GLY A 50 5.51 3.55 -16.78
C GLY A 50 5.64 2.39 -17.76
N SER A 51 5.64 2.70 -19.06
CA SER A 51 5.80 1.70 -20.10
C SER A 51 7.16 1.03 -20.03
N SER A 52 7.24 -0.23 -20.48
CA SER A 52 8.49 -0.96 -20.62
C SER A 52 9.48 -0.24 -21.54
N LEU A 53 10.76 -0.38 -21.24
CA LEU A 53 11.84 0.04 -22.13
C LEU A 53 11.81 -0.74 -23.45
N CYS A 54 11.38 -1.98 -23.44
CA CYS A 54 11.25 -2.78 -24.63
C CYS A 54 10.01 -2.39 -25.44
N GLN A 55 10.20 -1.98 -26.70
CA GLN A 55 9.09 -1.56 -27.58
C GLN A 55 8.03 -2.63 -27.81
N LYS A 56 8.38 -3.90 -27.69
CA LYS A 56 7.45 -5.01 -27.89
C LYS A 56 6.59 -5.31 -26.66
N ASN A 57 6.97 -4.80 -25.49
CA ASN A 57 6.26 -5.06 -24.26
C ASN A 57 5.33 -3.88 -23.93
N ALA A 58 4.02 -4.13 -23.93
CA ALA A 58 3.00 -3.12 -23.64
C ALA A 58 2.66 -3.03 -22.14
N GLU A 59 3.35 -3.81 -21.29
CA GLU A 59 3.08 -3.81 -19.85
C GLU A 59 3.60 -2.54 -19.17
N GLU A 60 2.89 -2.11 -18.15
CA GLU A 60 3.36 -1.09 -17.24
C GLU A 60 4.32 -1.73 -16.22
N VAL A 61 5.49 -1.14 -16.08
CA VAL A 61 6.58 -1.65 -15.24
C VAL A 61 7.16 -0.56 -14.36
N VAL A 62 7.83 -0.95 -13.30
CA VAL A 62 8.79 -0.12 -12.58
C VAL A 62 10.18 -0.60 -12.94
N THR A 63 11.09 0.34 -13.18
CA THR A 63 12.43 0.02 -13.67
C THR A 63 13.46 0.43 -12.62
N PHE A 64 14.31 -0.52 -12.22
CA PHE A 64 15.54 -0.22 -11.51
C PHE A 64 16.64 0.04 -12.52
N ILE A 65 17.38 1.13 -12.34
CA ILE A 65 18.47 1.53 -13.22
C ILE A 65 19.74 1.72 -12.42
N SER A 66 20.81 1.11 -12.93
CA SER A 66 22.16 1.35 -12.47
C SER A 66 23.07 1.58 -13.67
N SER A 67 24.00 2.53 -13.59
CA SER A 67 24.95 2.83 -14.65
C SER A 67 26.37 2.62 -14.14
N ILE A 68 27.14 1.81 -14.87
CA ILE A 68 28.54 1.54 -14.59
C ILE A 68 29.33 1.67 -15.89
N ASN A 69 30.26 2.61 -15.96
CA ASN A 69 31.15 2.78 -17.11
C ASN A 69 30.42 2.88 -18.47
N LYS A 70 29.36 3.70 -18.55
CA LYS A 70 28.51 3.88 -19.74
C LYS A 70 27.64 2.66 -20.11
N VAL A 71 27.65 1.62 -19.33
CA VAL A 71 26.73 0.51 -19.47
C VAL A 71 25.61 0.70 -18.48
N ILE A 72 24.37 0.64 -18.97
CA ILE A 72 23.16 0.77 -18.18
C ILE A 72 22.60 -0.64 -17.96
N LEU A 73 22.41 -0.98 -16.70
CA LEU A 73 21.62 -2.12 -16.27
C LEU A 73 20.21 -1.63 -15.94
N ALA A 74 19.22 -2.12 -16.65
CA ALA A 74 17.81 -1.89 -16.33
C ALA A 74 17.14 -3.20 -15.95
N ILE A 75 16.45 -3.22 -14.80
CA ILE A 75 15.66 -4.36 -14.33
C ILE A 75 14.21 -3.91 -14.29
N GLU A 76 13.38 -4.49 -15.13
CA GLU A 76 11.96 -4.19 -15.20
C GLU A 76 11.15 -5.19 -14.37
N LEU A 77 10.33 -4.68 -13.48
CA LEU A 77 9.42 -5.47 -12.66
C LEU A 77 7.97 -5.10 -12.99
N ASN A 78 7.13 -6.11 -13.19
CA ASN A 78 5.70 -5.90 -13.20
C ASN A 78 5.22 -5.66 -11.75
N PRO A 79 4.75 -4.45 -11.41
CA PRO A 79 4.41 -4.11 -10.03
C PRO A 79 3.24 -4.93 -9.50
N GLU A 80 2.28 -5.29 -10.34
CA GLU A 80 1.12 -6.08 -9.91
C GLU A 80 1.52 -7.48 -9.44
N THR A 81 2.37 -8.17 -10.22
CA THR A 81 2.84 -9.51 -9.85
C THR A 81 3.73 -9.48 -8.63
N PHE A 82 4.62 -8.49 -8.54
CA PHE A 82 5.48 -8.28 -7.39
C PHE A 82 4.68 -7.91 -6.13
N GLY A 83 3.71 -7.00 -6.30
CA GLY A 83 2.86 -6.55 -5.22
C GLY A 83 1.99 -7.65 -4.62
N LEU A 84 1.38 -8.49 -5.43
CA LEU A 84 0.58 -9.62 -4.96
C LEU A 84 1.41 -10.59 -4.10
N LEU A 85 2.66 -10.85 -4.49
CA LEU A 85 3.57 -11.69 -3.70
C LEU A 85 3.94 -11.05 -2.37
N MET A 86 4.20 -9.76 -2.36
CA MET A 86 4.58 -9.03 -1.14
C MET A 86 3.39 -8.84 -0.20
N LEU A 87 2.22 -8.50 -0.73
CA LEU A 87 1.06 -8.08 0.06
C LEU A 87 0.27 -9.26 0.64
N ASN A 88 0.22 -10.40 -0.06
CA ASN A 88 -0.48 -11.59 0.44
C ASN A 88 0.19 -12.21 1.69
N ASN A 89 1.48 -11.96 1.90
CA ASN A 89 2.21 -12.48 3.05
C ASN A 89 2.10 -11.59 4.30
N TYR A 90 1.53 -10.39 4.20
CA TYR A 90 1.53 -9.40 5.28
C TYR A 90 0.14 -8.98 5.78
N SER A 91 -0.95 -9.59 5.31
CA SER A 91 -2.28 -9.26 5.83
C SER A 91 -2.50 -9.90 7.20
N THR A 92 -2.35 -9.10 8.25
CA THR A 92 -2.59 -9.52 9.64
C THR A 92 -4.08 -9.55 9.96
N PHE A 93 -4.89 -8.76 9.26
CA PHE A 93 -6.32 -8.63 9.46
C PHE A 93 -7.08 -9.04 8.21
N GLN A 94 -8.23 -9.70 8.38
CA GLN A 94 -9.03 -10.27 7.29
C GLN A 94 -9.49 -9.22 6.28
N ASN A 95 -9.75 -7.99 6.72
CA ASN A 95 -10.18 -6.86 5.90
C ASN A 95 -9.12 -5.77 5.76
N GLN A 96 -7.86 -6.11 5.95
CA GLN A 96 -6.76 -5.19 5.74
C GLN A 96 -6.60 -4.89 4.26
N TYR A 97 -6.53 -3.61 3.93
CA TYR A 97 -6.14 -3.10 2.63
C TYR A 97 -4.68 -2.68 2.70
N THR A 98 -3.88 -3.18 1.78
CA THR A 98 -2.48 -2.79 1.70
C THR A 98 -2.17 -2.44 0.25
N TYR A 99 -1.54 -1.30 0.03
CA TYR A 99 -1.15 -0.86 -1.29
C TYR A 99 0.22 -0.19 -1.23
N LEU A 100 0.93 -0.28 -2.35
CA LEU A 100 2.25 0.25 -2.55
C LEU A 100 2.16 1.43 -3.51
N VAL A 101 2.84 2.51 -3.17
CA VAL A 101 2.83 3.77 -3.93
C VAL A 101 4.28 4.13 -4.29
N ASP A 102 4.50 4.61 -5.52
CA ASP A 102 5.80 5.09 -5.96
C ASP A 102 6.13 6.50 -5.41
N CYS A 103 7.31 7.00 -5.73
CA CYS A 103 7.77 8.33 -5.31
C CYS A 103 6.94 9.49 -5.89
N ALA A 104 6.20 9.26 -6.98
CA ALA A 104 5.31 10.24 -7.60
C ALA A 104 3.88 10.19 -7.03
N GLY A 105 3.56 9.20 -6.19
CA GLY A 105 2.24 9.01 -5.61
C GLY A 105 1.32 8.09 -6.42
N ASN A 106 1.84 7.38 -7.43
CA ASN A 106 1.06 6.42 -8.21
C ASN A 106 0.97 5.08 -7.48
N VAL A 107 -0.23 4.49 -7.45
CA VAL A 107 -0.41 3.15 -6.89
C VAL A 107 0.24 2.12 -7.81
N LEU A 108 1.24 1.44 -7.30
CA LEU A 108 1.94 0.37 -8.01
C LEU A 108 1.16 -0.94 -7.96
N CYS A 109 0.68 -1.28 -6.80
CA CYS A 109 -0.07 -2.51 -6.57
C CYS A 109 -0.87 -2.46 -5.29
N SER A 110 -1.82 -3.38 -5.17
CA SER A 110 -2.74 -3.47 -4.05
C SER A 110 -3.17 -4.91 -3.82
N ASN A 111 -3.46 -5.26 -2.58
CA ASN A 111 -3.99 -6.58 -2.24
C ASN A 111 -5.49 -6.75 -2.53
N LYS A 112 -6.20 -5.66 -2.88
CA LYS A 112 -7.64 -5.67 -3.22
C LYS A 112 -7.91 -4.72 -4.37
N THR A 113 -8.86 -5.07 -5.22
CA THR A 113 -9.21 -4.34 -6.44
C THR A 113 -9.97 -3.02 -6.22
N ASN A 114 -10.60 -2.82 -5.05
CA ASN A 114 -11.50 -1.68 -4.79
C ASN A 114 -10.86 -0.56 -3.96
N ILE A 115 -9.56 -0.34 -4.06
CA ILE A 115 -8.86 0.67 -3.26
C ILE A 115 -8.98 2.09 -3.83
N TYR A 116 -9.36 2.21 -5.09
CA TYR A 116 -9.26 3.46 -5.84
C TYR A 116 -10.07 4.63 -5.23
N ASP A 117 -11.17 4.36 -4.57
CA ASP A 117 -12.08 5.42 -4.11
C ASP A 117 -11.55 6.18 -2.87
N TRP A 118 -10.74 5.55 -2.01
CA TRP A 118 -10.19 6.19 -0.82
C TRP A 118 -8.65 6.20 -0.74
N GLY A 119 -7.96 5.55 -1.68
CA GLY A 119 -6.52 5.63 -1.80
C GLY A 119 -6.03 7.07 -1.87
N ASP A 120 -6.68 7.90 -2.67
CA ASP A 120 -6.43 9.34 -2.79
C ASP A 120 -6.68 10.11 -1.48
N VAL A 121 -7.71 9.72 -0.71
CA VAL A 121 -8.02 10.38 0.57
C VAL A 121 -6.92 10.09 1.57
N VAL A 122 -6.41 8.88 1.62
CA VAL A 122 -5.33 8.49 2.52
C VAL A 122 -4.00 9.11 2.10
N THR A 123 -3.64 9.04 0.82
CA THR A 123 -2.36 9.60 0.33
C THR A 123 -2.31 11.12 0.44
N LYS A 124 -3.42 11.81 0.16
CA LYS A 124 -3.52 13.28 0.28
C LYS A 124 -3.75 13.75 1.71
N GLY A 125 -4.43 12.95 2.54
CA GLY A 125 -4.70 13.26 3.95
C GLY A 125 -3.50 13.08 4.87
N MET A 126 -2.52 12.27 4.47
CA MET A 126 -1.30 12.08 5.24
C MET A 126 -0.27 13.15 4.91
N GLU A 127 -0.08 14.12 5.79
CA GLU A 127 1.03 15.07 5.72
C GLU A 127 2.38 14.34 5.74
N LYS A 128 3.39 14.90 5.06
CA LYS A 128 4.75 14.36 5.09
C LYS A 128 5.24 14.19 6.53
N GLY A 129 5.59 12.96 6.90
CA GLY A 129 6.09 12.61 8.24
C GLY A 129 5.06 11.99 9.18
N VAL A 130 3.78 12.06 8.89
CA VAL A 130 2.75 11.36 9.66
C VAL A 130 2.77 9.88 9.29
N ARG A 131 2.93 9.01 10.29
CA ARG A 131 2.96 7.55 10.11
C ARG A 131 1.61 6.88 10.33
N ARG A 132 0.67 7.60 10.96
CA ARG A 132 -0.64 7.08 11.36
C ARG A 132 -1.69 8.13 11.10
N TYR A 133 -2.83 7.70 10.56
CA TYR A 133 -3.92 8.59 10.21
C TYR A 133 -5.26 7.87 10.46
N GLU A 134 -6.19 8.57 11.13
CA GLU A 134 -7.55 8.09 11.34
C GLU A 134 -8.48 8.92 10.44
N PHE A 135 -9.39 8.26 9.74
CA PHE A 135 -10.34 8.92 8.87
C PHE A 135 -11.67 8.18 8.84
N ASN A 136 -12.73 8.93 8.56
CA ASN A 136 -14.07 8.36 8.37
C ASN A 136 -14.38 8.28 6.88
N TRP A 137 -14.85 7.12 6.43
CA TRP A 137 -15.29 6.88 5.07
C TRP A 137 -16.54 6.01 5.09
N ASP A 138 -17.60 6.44 4.41
CA ASP A 138 -18.87 5.73 4.33
C ASP A 138 -19.43 5.32 5.73
N ASN A 139 -19.43 6.28 6.68
CA ASN A 139 -19.84 6.10 8.07
C ASN A 139 -19.08 5.00 8.85
N LYS A 140 -17.87 4.65 8.40
CA LYS A 140 -16.96 3.74 9.09
C LYS A 140 -15.64 4.45 9.39
N ASP A 141 -15.12 4.17 10.56
CA ASP A 141 -13.80 4.69 10.95
C ASP A 141 -12.71 3.73 10.52
N TYR A 142 -11.68 4.30 9.93
CA TYR A 142 -10.51 3.58 9.44
C TYR A 142 -9.25 4.12 10.07
N PHE A 143 -8.31 3.22 10.22
CA PHE A 143 -6.96 3.50 10.66
C PHE A 143 -5.99 3.17 9.55
N ALA A 144 -5.20 4.16 9.14
CA ALA A 144 -4.18 4.01 8.12
C ALA A 144 -2.77 4.13 8.72
N CYS A 145 -1.88 3.24 8.31
CA CYS A 145 -0.46 3.30 8.59
C CYS A 145 0.31 3.49 7.31
N ARG A 146 1.35 4.32 7.36
CA ARG A 146 2.29 4.59 6.27
C ARG A 146 3.69 4.14 6.67
N GLN A 147 4.36 3.44 5.77
CA GLN A 147 5.77 3.08 5.91
C GLN A 147 6.52 3.49 4.65
N TYR A 148 7.55 4.29 4.84
CA TYR A 148 8.45 4.72 3.77
C TYR A 148 9.65 3.78 3.68
N ASN A 149 10.01 3.39 2.47
CA ASN A 149 11.21 2.61 2.18
C ASN A 149 12.28 3.54 1.57
N GLY A 150 13.33 3.82 2.33
CA GLY A 150 14.39 4.73 1.91
C GLY A 150 15.26 4.24 0.75
N LEU A 151 15.25 2.93 0.44
CA LEU A 151 16.02 2.37 -0.68
C LEU A 151 15.29 2.53 -2.02
N THR A 152 13.98 2.39 -2.01
CA THR A 152 13.17 2.45 -3.24
C THR A 152 12.49 3.81 -3.42
N GLY A 153 12.36 4.60 -2.37
CA GLY A 153 11.53 5.80 -2.35
C GLY A 153 10.02 5.50 -2.31
N TRP A 154 9.64 4.23 -2.20
CA TRP A 154 8.25 3.80 -2.21
C TRP A 154 7.62 3.87 -0.83
N GLU A 155 6.31 3.99 -0.82
CA GLU A 155 5.52 4.03 0.40
C GLU A 155 4.52 2.89 0.43
N THR A 156 4.46 2.19 1.54
CA THR A 156 3.45 1.17 1.80
C THR A 156 2.38 1.77 2.71
N TYR A 157 1.15 1.68 2.28
CA TYR A 157 -0.01 2.06 3.07
C TYR A 157 -0.77 0.82 3.48
N SER A 158 -1.15 0.76 4.75
CA SER A 158 -1.95 -0.31 5.33
C SER A 158 -3.14 0.29 6.04
N VAL A 159 -4.35 -0.09 5.62
CA VAL A 159 -5.60 0.49 6.10
C VAL A 159 -6.51 -0.60 6.62
N VAL A 160 -7.03 -0.39 7.81
CA VAL A 160 -7.89 -1.34 8.52
C VAL A 160 -9.09 -0.58 9.09
N SER A 161 -10.28 -1.17 9.02
CA SER A 161 -11.42 -0.65 9.76
C SER A 161 -11.18 -0.77 11.26
N THR A 162 -11.56 0.25 12.03
CA THR A 162 -11.47 0.21 13.50
C THR A 162 -12.29 -0.93 14.09
N ASP A 163 -13.40 -1.31 13.46
CA ASP A 163 -14.22 -2.46 13.86
C ASP A 163 -13.47 -3.79 13.73
N ASP A 164 -12.60 -3.92 12.73
CA ASP A 164 -11.79 -5.13 12.51
C ASP A 164 -10.53 -5.15 13.40
N PHE A 165 -10.06 -3.98 13.79
CA PHE A 165 -8.90 -3.85 14.68
C PHE A 165 -9.22 -4.29 16.11
N PHE A 166 -10.45 -4.03 16.58
CA PHE A 166 -10.88 -4.33 17.96
C PHE A 166 -12.16 -5.19 18.03
N PRO A 167 -12.25 -6.34 17.33
CA PRO A 167 -13.46 -7.16 17.38
C PRO A 167 -13.75 -7.68 18.79
N GLN A 168 -12.71 -7.90 19.61
CA GLN A 168 -12.85 -8.31 21.01
C GLN A 168 -13.34 -7.16 21.89
N ALA A 169 -12.90 -5.93 21.65
CA ALA A 169 -13.34 -4.77 22.40
C ALA A 169 -14.83 -4.46 22.17
N LYS A 170 -15.32 -4.64 20.94
CA LYS A 170 -16.75 -4.49 20.61
C LYS A 170 -17.60 -5.52 21.35
N ARG A 171 -17.23 -6.79 21.33
CA ARG A 171 -17.91 -7.87 22.07
C ARG A 171 -17.87 -7.63 23.57
N LEU A 172 -16.73 -7.18 24.11
CA LEU A 172 -16.60 -6.85 25.52
C LEU A 172 -17.51 -5.70 25.93
N ARG A 173 -17.56 -4.63 25.11
CA ARG A 173 -18.46 -3.49 25.34
C ARG A 173 -19.93 -3.92 25.34
N GLU A 174 -20.36 -4.73 24.39
CA GLU A 174 -21.71 -5.26 24.30
C GLU A 174 -22.06 -6.15 25.52
N ALA A 175 -21.13 -7.00 25.97
CA ALA A 175 -21.29 -7.81 27.16
C ALA A 175 -21.41 -6.96 28.43
N ILE A 176 -20.56 -5.93 28.59
CA ILE A 176 -20.60 -5.00 29.72
C ILE A 176 -21.94 -4.24 29.75
N MET A 177 -22.38 -3.71 28.58
CA MET A 177 -23.67 -3.02 28.49
C MET A 177 -24.83 -3.93 28.86
N GLY A 178 -24.84 -5.17 28.42
CA GLY A 178 -25.84 -6.17 28.80
C GLY A 178 -25.85 -6.45 30.30
N LEU A 179 -24.67 -6.57 30.90
CA LEU A 179 -24.53 -6.83 32.34
C LEU A 179 -25.00 -5.65 33.19
N VAL A 180 -24.70 -4.42 32.79
CA VAL A 180 -25.20 -3.19 33.44
C VAL A 180 -26.73 -3.11 33.38
N LEU A 181 -27.32 -3.40 32.23
CA LEU A 181 -28.75 -3.38 32.01
C LEU A 181 -29.45 -4.43 32.89
N LEU A 182 -28.88 -5.63 32.98
CA LEU A 182 -29.39 -6.70 33.84
C LEU A 182 -29.30 -6.33 35.34
N ALA A 183 -28.20 -5.70 35.76
CA ALA A 183 -28.02 -5.21 37.11
C ALA A 183 -29.06 -4.12 37.48
N MET A 184 -29.33 -3.18 36.55
CA MET A 184 -30.36 -2.16 36.74
C MET A 184 -31.76 -2.76 36.87
N LEU A 185 -32.10 -3.77 36.06
CA LEU A 185 -33.38 -4.47 36.18
C LEU A 185 -33.51 -5.21 37.51
N ALA A 186 -32.44 -5.92 37.92
CA ALA A 186 -32.44 -6.62 39.21
C ALA A 186 -32.60 -5.66 40.39
N ALA A 187 -31.92 -4.52 40.36
CA ALA A 187 -32.06 -3.47 41.38
C ALA A 187 -33.49 -2.88 41.41
N GLY A 188 -34.06 -2.61 40.23
CA GLY A 188 -35.45 -2.12 40.12
C GLY A 188 -36.47 -3.10 40.69
N VAL A 189 -36.33 -4.39 40.36
CA VAL A 189 -37.19 -5.45 40.94
C VAL A 189 -37.02 -5.54 42.46
N GLY A 190 -35.77 -5.48 42.95
CA GLY A 190 -35.48 -5.49 44.39
C GLY A 190 -36.13 -4.32 45.13
N ILE A 191 -36.03 -3.11 44.60
CA ILE A 191 -36.68 -1.92 45.15
C ILE A 191 -38.22 -2.08 45.15
N PHE A 192 -38.78 -2.59 44.06
CA PHE A 192 -40.22 -2.83 43.96
C PHE A 192 -40.71 -3.82 45.00
N ILE A 193 -40.04 -4.95 45.19
CA ILE A 193 -40.38 -5.97 46.19
C ILE A 193 -40.27 -5.38 47.60
N LEU A 194 -39.21 -4.64 47.90
CA LEU A 194 -39.04 -3.98 49.21
C LEU A 194 -40.15 -2.96 49.45
N SER A 195 -40.44 -2.10 48.49
CA SER A 195 -41.52 -1.12 48.59
C SER A 195 -42.87 -1.77 48.81
N TYR A 196 -43.15 -2.87 48.12
CA TYR A 196 -44.38 -3.61 48.25
C TYR A 196 -44.54 -4.27 49.63
N THR A 197 -43.44 -4.82 50.18
CA THR A 197 -43.42 -5.47 51.48
C THR A 197 -43.55 -4.49 52.66
N PHE A 198 -43.01 -3.25 52.52
CA PHE A 198 -43.08 -2.23 53.57
C PHE A 198 -44.38 -1.42 53.55
N THR A 199 -45.15 -1.44 52.44
CA THR A 199 -46.44 -0.70 52.34
C THR A 199 -47.68 -1.56 52.73
N ARG A 200 -47.45 -2.80 53.05
CA ARG A 200 -48.48 -3.73 53.48
C ARG A 200 -48.43 -3.99 55.01
#